data_af5af040d33a735bc63e8a6e8942310a
#
_entry.id   af5af040d33a735bc63e8a6e8942310a
#
_cell.length_a   1.000
_cell.length_b   1.000
_cell.length_c   1.000
_cell.angle_alpha   90.00
_cell.angle_beta   90.00
_cell.angle_gamma   90.00
#
_symmetry.space_group_name_H-M   'P 1'
#
loop_
_entity.id
_entity.type
_entity.pdbx_description
1 polymer ?
#
loop_
_entity_poly.entity_id
_entity_poly.type
_entity_poly.pdbx_seq_one_letter_code
_entity_poly.pdbx_strand_id
1 'polypeptide(L)'
;MSTATSPRVLNHPAREDIRLGPVLHALSDPVRLRIVRAMARGAGEEFSCSYFALPVTKSTCTHHFRVLRESGVLRQTYQGTAKMNSLRRADLDALFPGLLDSVLAAADAQADRLGEELPAQGG
;
A
#
# COMPACT_ATOMS: atom_id res chain seq x y z
N MET A 1 -16.81 -7.83 -26.60
CA MET A 1 -16.52 -7.49 -26.23
C MET A 1 -16.38 -6.78 -25.55
N SER A 2 -16.33 -6.51 -25.22
CA SER A 2 -16.27 -5.79 -24.71
C SER A 2 -15.68 -5.33 -24.12
N THR A 3 -15.28 -5.25 -23.88
CA THR A 3 -14.77 -4.82 -23.30
C THR A 3 -14.47 -3.80 -22.83
N ALA A 4 -14.20 -3.67 -23.13
CA ALA A 4 -13.79 -2.50 -22.80
C ALA A 4 -14.44 -1.83 -21.83
N THR A 5 -15.09 -2.33 -21.49
CA THR A 5 -15.83 -1.70 -20.68
C THR A 5 -15.26 -1.23 -19.50
N SER A 6 -14.08 -1.48 -19.17
CA SER A 6 -13.58 -1.06 -17.96
C SER A 6 -12.26 -0.47 -18.09
N PRO A 7 -12.17 0.73 -18.60
CA PRO A 7 -10.89 1.40 -18.68
C PRO A 7 -10.30 1.65 -17.31
N ARG A 8 -11.06 1.38 -16.26
CA ARG A 8 -10.58 1.63 -14.90
C ARG A 8 -10.07 0.42 -14.19
N VAL A 9 -9.91 -0.68 -14.91
CA VAL A 9 -9.29 -1.86 -14.32
C VAL A 9 -7.79 -1.64 -14.28
N LEU A 10 -7.23 -1.78 -13.10
CA LEU A 10 -5.79 -1.63 -12.88
C LEU A 10 -5.13 -2.99 -12.80
N ASN A 11 -3.94 -3.09 -13.36
CA ASN A 11 -3.21 -4.36 -13.36
C ASN A 11 -2.64 -4.66 -11.98
N HIS A 12 -2.86 -5.89 -11.55
CA HIS A 12 -2.32 -6.39 -10.29
C HIS A 12 -1.66 -7.73 -10.55
N PRO A 13 -0.53 -8.03 -9.91
CA PRO A 13 0.02 -9.38 -10.02
C PRO A 13 -0.90 -10.38 -9.32
N ALA A 14 -1.02 -11.58 -9.88
CA ALA A 14 -1.67 -12.65 -9.19
C ALA A 14 -0.85 -13.02 -7.97
N ARG A 15 -1.48 -13.67 -6.97
CA ARG A 15 -0.76 -14.04 -5.75
C ARG A 15 0.54 -14.78 -6.06
N GLU A 16 0.47 -15.77 -6.95
CA GLU A 16 1.63 -16.61 -7.24
C GLU A 16 2.72 -15.88 -8.02
N ASP A 17 2.44 -14.69 -8.52
CA ASP A 17 3.43 -13.89 -9.24
C ASP A 17 4.12 -12.85 -8.36
N ILE A 18 3.69 -12.71 -7.12
CA ILE A 18 4.30 -11.76 -6.19
C ILE A 18 5.65 -12.30 -5.74
N ARG A 19 6.68 -11.46 -5.81
CA ARG A 19 8.04 -11.87 -5.49
C ARG A 19 8.57 -11.07 -4.32
N LEU A 20 9.41 -11.70 -3.53
CA LEU A 20 9.96 -11.10 -2.32
C LEU A 20 10.78 -9.85 -2.60
N GLY A 21 11.66 -9.89 -3.59
CA GLY A 21 12.50 -8.74 -3.92
C GLY A 21 11.72 -7.47 -4.17
N PRO A 22 10.77 -7.47 -5.12
CA PRO A 22 9.95 -6.30 -5.36
C PRO A 22 9.15 -5.85 -4.13
N VAL A 23 8.67 -6.79 -3.32
CA VAL A 23 7.95 -6.43 -2.09
C VAL A 23 8.89 -5.67 -1.15
N LEU A 24 10.09 -6.19 -0.93
CA LEU A 24 11.06 -5.52 -0.06
C LEU A 24 11.47 -4.17 -0.61
N HIS A 25 11.65 -4.08 -1.93
CA HIS A 25 11.95 -2.81 -2.58
C HIS A 25 10.84 -1.79 -2.33
N ALA A 26 9.59 -2.21 -2.51
CA ALA A 26 8.47 -1.31 -2.30
C ALA A 26 8.42 -0.82 -0.85
N LEU A 27 8.73 -1.68 0.10
CA LEU A 27 8.68 -1.31 1.52
C LEU A 27 9.89 -0.51 1.99
N SER A 28 10.96 -0.46 1.19
CA SER A 28 12.19 0.21 1.61
C SER A 28 12.13 1.73 1.53
N ASP A 29 11.17 2.28 0.82
CA ASP A 29 11.01 3.72 0.73
C ASP A 29 10.26 4.27 1.95
N PRO A 30 10.76 5.34 2.59
CA PRO A 30 10.09 5.85 3.80
C PRO A 30 8.64 6.25 3.59
N VAL A 31 8.32 6.86 2.44
CA VAL A 31 6.95 7.28 2.17
C VAL A 31 6.06 6.06 1.96
N ARG A 32 6.53 5.09 1.19
CA ARG A 32 5.74 3.88 0.95
C ARG A 32 5.55 3.07 2.23
N LEU A 33 6.58 2.99 3.06
CA LEU A 33 6.46 2.30 4.34
C LEU A 33 5.42 2.98 5.23
N ARG A 34 5.41 4.31 5.22
CA ARG A 34 4.43 5.08 5.98
C ARG A 34 3.00 4.79 5.50
N ILE A 35 2.81 4.70 4.18
CA ILE A 35 1.51 4.35 3.61
C ILE A 35 1.07 2.97 4.11
N VAL A 36 1.95 1.99 4.03
CA VAL A 36 1.61 0.63 4.42
C VAL A 36 1.30 0.54 5.91
N ARG A 37 2.05 1.25 6.75
CA ARG A 37 1.76 1.30 8.19
C ARG A 37 0.37 1.86 8.46
N ALA A 38 0.01 2.94 7.77
CA ALA A 38 -1.31 3.55 7.94
C ALA A 38 -2.42 2.59 7.50
N MET A 39 -2.21 1.92 6.37
CA MET A 39 -3.20 0.96 5.88
C MET A 39 -3.36 -0.23 6.82
N ALA A 40 -2.27 -0.70 7.40
CA ALA A 40 -2.33 -1.81 8.34
C ALA A 40 -3.12 -1.44 9.57
N ARG A 41 -3.05 -0.18 10.00
CA ARG A 41 -3.84 0.29 11.15
C ARG A 41 -5.32 0.42 10.83
N GLY A 42 -5.66 0.58 9.57
CA GLY A 42 -7.05 0.69 9.15
C GLY A 42 -7.78 -0.64 9.10
N ALA A 43 -7.09 -1.73 9.36
CA ALA A 43 -7.73 -3.04 9.54
C ALA A 43 -8.61 -3.45 8.36
N GLY A 44 -8.14 -3.25 7.17
CA GLY A 44 -8.84 -3.70 5.99
C GLY A 44 -9.75 -2.69 5.34
N GLU A 45 -9.87 -1.51 5.91
CA GLU A 45 -10.64 -0.45 5.25
C GLU A 45 -9.91 0.01 4.00
N GLU A 46 -10.67 0.48 3.03
CA GLU A 46 -10.08 1.04 1.82
C GLU A 46 -9.90 2.54 1.99
N PHE A 47 -8.77 3.05 1.47
CA PHE A 47 -8.43 4.45 1.62
C PHE A 47 -8.15 5.08 0.27
N SER A 48 -8.55 6.34 0.11
CA SER A 48 -8.17 7.10 -1.08
C SER A 48 -6.77 7.65 -0.89
N CYS A 49 -6.14 8.02 -1.99
CA CYS A 49 -4.78 8.59 -1.93
C CYS A 49 -4.73 9.84 -1.07
N SER A 50 -5.76 10.68 -1.14
CA SER A 50 -5.78 11.92 -0.37
C SER A 50 -5.88 11.71 1.13
N TYR A 51 -6.31 10.53 1.57
CA TYR A 51 -6.40 10.21 2.99
C TYR A 51 -5.05 10.34 3.71
N PHE A 52 -3.98 10.06 3.01
CA PHE A 52 -2.68 9.89 3.68
C PHE A 52 -1.93 11.18 3.97
N ALA A 53 -2.36 12.31 3.44
CA ALA A 53 -1.74 13.61 3.73
C ALA A 53 -0.20 13.55 3.68
N LEU A 54 0.33 12.97 2.64
CA LEU A 54 1.77 12.74 2.53
C LEU A 54 2.49 14.03 2.13
N PRO A 55 3.75 14.22 2.58
CA PRO A 55 4.53 15.42 2.25
C PRO A 55 5.18 15.31 0.87
N VAL A 56 4.41 14.95 -0.13
CA VAL A 56 4.90 14.77 -1.49
C VAL A 56 3.85 15.29 -2.46
N THR A 57 4.26 15.56 -3.69
CA THR A 57 3.34 16.02 -4.72
C THR A 57 2.36 14.90 -5.08
N LYS A 58 1.28 15.30 -5.74
CA LYS A 58 0.28 14.34 -6.17
C LYS A 58 0.85 13.33 -7.14
N SER A 59 1.70 13.76 -8.08
CA SER A 59 2.28 12.83 -9.03
C SER A 59 3.25 11.86 -8.36
N THR A 60 4.00 12.32 -7.37
CA THR A 60 4.87 11.44 -6.61
C THR A 60 4.07 10.44 -5.79
N CYS A 61 2.98 10.89 -5.19
CA CYS A 61 2.07 10.01 -4.47
C CYS A 61 1.54 8.92 -5.39
N THR A 62 1.10 9.30 -6.58
CA THR A 62 0.60 8.35 -7.57
C THR A 62 1.66 7.32 -7.92
N HIS A 63 2.91 7.76 -8.07
CA HIS A 63 4.02 6.86 -8.35
C HIS A 63 4.22 5.85 -7.23
N HIS A 64 4.19 6.30 -5.97
CA HIS A 64 4.37 5.40 -4.84
C HIS A 64 3.27 4.34 -4.79
N PHE A 65 2.04 4.73 -5.04
CA PHE A 65 0.94 3.76 -5.06
C PHE A 65 1.07 2.78 -6.21
N ARG A 66 1.59 3.23 -7.36
CA ARG A 66 1.84 2.32 -8.47
C ARG A 66 2.89 1.28 -8.12
N VAL A 67 4.00 1.70 -7.48
CA VAL A 67 5.03 0.75 -7.06
C VAL A 67 4.46 -0.28 -6.10
N LEU A 68 3.66 0.18 -5.13
CA LEU A 68 3.03 -0.73 -4.17
C LEU A 68 2.06 -1.70 -4.85
N ARG A 69 1.31 -1.21 -5.84
CA ARG A 69 0.37 -2.06 -6.57
C ARG A 69 1.11 -3.10 -7.41
N GLU A 70 2.11 -2.69 -8.15
CA GLU A 70 2.82 -3.57 -9.07
C GLU A 70 3.64 -4.62 -8.33
N SER A 71 4.09 -4.31 -7.12
CA SER A 71 4.82 -5.28 -6.32
C SER A 71 3.90 -6.28 -5.62
N GLY A 72 2.60 -6.02 -5.60
CA GLY A 72 1.64 -6.90 -4.93
C GLY A 72 1.39 -6.56 -3.48
N VAL A 73 1.87 -5.44 -2.99
CA VAL A 73 1.66 -5.05 -1.60
C VAL A 73 0.24 -4.56 -1.37
N LEU A 74 -0.31 -3.84 -2.35
CA LEU A 74 -1.67 -3.32 -2.19
C LEU A 74 -2.49 -3.54 -3.46
N ARG A 75 -3.79 -3.40 -3.28
CA ARG A 75 -4.77 -3.43 -4.36
C ARG A 75 -5.36 -2.05 -4.50
N GLN A 76 -5.47 -1.58 -5.74
CA GLN A 76 -6.14 -0.32 -6.05
C GLN A 76 -7.39 -0.61 -6.86
N THR A 77 -8.50 0.00 -6.49
CA THR A 77 -9.75 -0.12 -7.23
C THR A 77 -10.33 1.27 -7.40
N TYR A 78 -11.26 1.41 -8.32
CA TYR A 78 -11.98 2.65 -8.49
C TYR A 78 -13.35 2.54 -7.85
N GLN A 79 -13.75 3.61 -7.16
CA GLN A 79 -15.12 3.82 -6.76
C GLN A 79 -15.52 5.17 -7.35
N GLY A 80 -16.31 5.14 -8.41
CA GLY A 80 -16.54 6.34 -9.18
C GLY A 80 -15.23 6.83 -9.77
N THR A 81 -14.82 8.05 -9.45
CA THR A 81 -13.56 8.59 -9.92
C THR A 81 -12.43 8.48 -8.89
N ALA A 82 -12.73 8.00 -7.69
CA ALA A 82 -11.72 7.89 -6.64
C ALA A 82 -11.00 6.55 -6.71
N LYS A 83 -9.69 6.58 -6.52
CA LYS A 83 -8.92 5.35 -6.35
C LYS A 83 -8.91 4.98 -4.88
N MET A 84 -9.34 3.75 -4.60
CA MET A 84 -9.34 3.22 -3.25
C MET A 84 -8.25 2.18 -3.13
N ASN A 85 -7.59 2.16 -1.99
CA ASN A 85 -6.43 1.31 -1.76
C ASN A 85 -6.64 0.40 -0.57
N SER A 86 -6.25 -0.85 -0.69
CA SER A 86 -6.31 -1.80 0.41
C SER A 86 -5.05 -2.65 0.42
N LEU A 87 -4.63 -3.05 1.62
CA LEU A 87 -3.43 -3.86 1.79
C LEU A 87 -3.74 -5.31 1.44
N ARG A 88 -2.87 -5.94 0.64
CA ARG A 88 -3.05 -7.35 0.28
C ARG A 88 -2.47 -8.25 1.36
N ARG A 89 -2.95 -8.09 2.57
CA ARG A 89 -2.41 -8.77 3.73
C ARG A 89 -2.51 -10.28 3.64
N ALA A 90 -3.65 -10.78 3.19
CA ALA A 90 -3.84 -12.23 3.11
C ALA A 90 -2.85 -12.87 2.14
N ASP A 91 -2.62 -12.21 0.99
CA ASP A 91 -1.67 -12.72 0.02
C ASP A 91 -0.24 -12.68 0.54
N LEU A 92 0.13 -11.56 1.17
CA LEU A 92 1.49 -11.41 1.69
C LEU A 92 1.76 -12.37 2.84
N ASP A 93 0.78 -12.57 3.72
CA ASP A 93 0.95 -13.50 4.82
C ASP A 93 1.04 -14.95 4.34
N ALA A 94 0.30 -15.28 3.28
CA ALA A 94 0.35 -16.62 2.72
C ALA A 94 1.69 -16.93 2.05
N LEU A 95 2.24 -15.94 1.35
CA LEU A 95 3.49 -16.13 0.60
C LEU A 95 4.72 -15.96 1.46
N PHE A 96 4.69 -15.00 2.38
CA PHE A 96 5.86 -14.65 3.19
C PHE A 96 5.42 -14.58 4.65
N PRO A 97 5.22 -15.74 5.30
CA PRO A 97 4.69 -15.76 6.67
C PRO A 97 5.54 -14.93 7.63
N GLY A 98 4.90 -14.04 8.33
CA GLY A 98 5.55 -13.20 9.33
C GLY A 98 6.29 -12.00 8.82
N LEU A 99 6.51 -11.90 7.50
CA LEU A 99 7.30 -10.79 6.94
C LEU A 99 6.63 -9.45 7.21
N LEU A 100 5.37 -9.31 6.84
CA LEU A 100 4.69 -8.04 6.97
C LEU A 100 4.60 -7.63 8.42
N ASP A 101 4.22 -8.54 9.30
CA ASP A 101 4.14 -8.23 10.72
C ASP A 101 5.49 -7.79 11.28
N SER A 102 6.57 -8.46 10.89
CA SER A 102 7.91 -8.10 11.35
C SER A 102 8.33 -6.72 10.86
N VAL A 103 8.07 -6.43 9.59
CA VAL A 103 8.40 -5.12 9.03
C VAL A 103 7.62 -4.03 9.72
N LEU A 104 6.32 -4.24 9.94
CA LEU A 104 5.48 -3.25 10.59
C LEU A 104 5.91 -3.02 12.03
N ALA A 105 6.21 -4.09 12.76
CA ALA A 105 6.67 -3.96 14.14
C ALA A 105 8.00 -3.20 14.21
N ALA A 106 8.91 -3.49 13.30
CA ALA A 106 10.20 -2.81 13.24
C ALA A 106 10.00 -1.33 12.91
N ALA A 107 9.10 -1.04 11.98
CA ALA A 107 8.83 0.34 11.61
C ALA A 107 8.19 1.13 12.75
N ASP A 108 7.27 0.51 13.48
CA ASP A 108 6.65 1.15 14.63
C ASP A 108 7.67 1.42 15.73
N ALA A 109 8.56 0.46 15.99
CA ALA A 109 9.61 0.65 16.98
C ALA A 109 10.55 1.78 16.59
N GLN A 110 10.88 1.87 15.30
CA GLN A 110 11.71 2.96 14.80
C GLN A 110 11.02 4.30 14.96
N ALA A 111 9.73 4.35 14.65
CA ALA A 111 8.97 5.59 14.78
C ALA A 111 8.93 6.07 16.23
N ASP A 112 8.73 5.16 17.16
CA ASP A 112 8.75 5.51 18.59
C ASP A 112 10.10 6.03 19.01
N ARG A 113 11.19 5.38 18.56
CA ARG A 113 12.53 5.79 18.93
C ARG A 113 12.88 7.16 18.37
N LEU A 114 12.42 7.46 17.16
CA LEU A 114 12.76 8.70 16.48
C LEU A 114 11.69 9.78 16.61
N GLY A 115 10.59 9.49 17.28
CA GLY A 115 9.53 10.47 17.46
C GLY A 115 8.70 10.72 16.21
N GLU A 116 8.62 9.77 15.30
CA GLU A 116 7.85 9.90 14.06
C GLU A 116 6.42 9.44 14.30
N GLU A 117 5.47 10.16 13.73
CA GLU A 117 4.07 9.80 13.89
C GLU A 117 3.41 9.64 12.53
N LEU A 118 2.40 8.77 12.50
CA LEU A 118 1.61 8.59 11.30
C LEU A 118 0.63 9.76 11.14
N PRO A 119 0.19 10.05 9.91
CA PRO A 119 -0.84 11.07 9.70
C PRO A 119 -2.09 10.74 10.51
N ALA A 120 -2.80 11.79 10.92
CA ALA A 120 -4.05 11.61 11.62
C ALA A 120 -5.03 10.86 10.73
N GLN A 121 -5.73 9.92 11.30
CA GLN A 121 -6.69 9.13 10.56
C GLN A 121 -7.98 9.86 10.43
N GLY A 122 -8.58 9.76 9.27
CA GLY A 122 -9.86 10.32 9.07
C GLY A 122 -9.84 11.80 9.04
N GLY A 123 -8.71 12.31 9.03
CA GLY A 123 -8.53 13.66 8.98
C GLY A 123 -8.51 14.71 9.17
#